data_4cedb60dbc05c8694554d19866b500bb
#
_entry.id   4cedb60dbc05c8694554d19866b500bb
#
_cell.length_a   1.000
_cell.length_b   1.000
_cell.length_c   1.000
_cell.angle_alpha   90.00
_cell.angle_beta   90.00
_cell.angle_gamma   90.00
#
_symmetry.space_group_name_H-M   'P 1'
#
loop_
_entity.id
_entity.type
_entity.pdbx_description
1 polymer ?
#
loop_
_entity_poly.entity_id
_entity_poly.type
_entity_poly.pdbx_seq_one_letter_code
_entity_poly.pdbx_strand_id
1 'polypeptide(L)'
;EMDTEHRSEADIQAVSTDEETTSLLVFRAGGPELKAVPLALVARLEEIDMSETETSHGQVMVQYREQLMPLIPFAATHKFKETGRQPILVFTDRERSMGLVVDEIVDIVDDRLKIELTTDIPGLIGSAVIAGKATDVIDAGYFLTQAFSDWFGSADSAEIESASGGRRRALLIDDSPFFRNLLAPLLSVAGWQVTALQSAQEALSMRDKGAAFDVIISDIEMPGMNGFEFANEVRRGG
;
A
#
# COMPACT_ATOMS: atom_id res chain seq x y z
N GLU A 1 -58.71 -20.82 27.63
CA GLU A 1 -58.21 -21.23 26.31
C GLU A 1 -57.55 -20.01 25.70
N MET A 2 -56.29 -19.86 25.99
CA MET A 2 -55.48 -18.82 25.42
C MET A 2 -54.17 -19.47 24.97
N ASP A 3 -54.07 -19.66 23.68
CA ASP A 3 -52.82 -20.02 23.03
C ASP A 3 -51.91 -18.79 23.00
N THR A 4 -50.85 -18.84 23.76
CA THR A 4 -49.79 -17.85 23.71
C THR A 4 -48.69 -18.39 22.82
N GLU A 5 -48.64 -17.87 21.60
CA GLU A 5 -47.58 -18.13 20.65
C GLU A 5 -46.23 -17.62 21.19
N HIS A 6 -45.35 -18.53 21.50
CA HIS A 6 -43.94 -18.26 21.64
C HIS A 6 -43.34 -17.98 20.23
N ARG A 7 -43.23 -16.72 19.88
CA ARG A 7 -42.36 -16.31 18.77
C ARG A 7 -40.92 -16.39 19.24
N SER A 8 -40.23 -17.29 18.60
CA SER A 8 -38.81 -17.53 18.79
C SER A 8 -37.99 -16.29 18.42
N GLU A 9 -37.15 -15.85 19.32
CA GLU A 9 -36.12 -14.81 19.16
C GLU A 9 -34.90 -15.36 18.38
N ALA A 10 -35.11 -15.94 17.21
CA ALA A 10 -34.06 -16.56 16.39
C ALA A 10 -33.80 -15.85 15.06
N ASP A 11 -34.27 -14.60 14.91
CA ASP A 11 -33.96 -13.74 13.76
C ASP A 11 -33.17 -12.50 14.20
N ILE A 12 -32.12 -12.69 15.00
CA ILE A 12 -31.05 -11.70 15.06
C ILE A 12 -30.21 -11.94 13.80
N GLN A 13 -30.51 -11.17 12.79
CA GLN A 13 -29.76 -11.00 11.57
C GLN A 13 -28.27 -11.05 11.85
N ALA A 14 -27.63 -12.02 11.25
CA ALA A 14 -26.21 -11.92 10.93
C ALA A 14 -26.06 -10.64 10.08
N VAL A 15 -25.61 -9.57 10.70
CA VAL A 15 -25.02 -8.45 9.99
C VAL A 15 -23.82 -9.06 9.28
N SER A 16 -23.99 -9.33 7.99
CA SER A 16 -22.88 -9.60 7.12
C SER A 16 -22.01 -8.34 7.17
N THR A 17 -20.94 -8.37 7.95
CA THR A 17 -19.80 -7.51 7.69
C THR A 17 -19.40 -7.82 6.26
N ASP A 18 -19.68 -6.91 5.36
CA ASP A 18 -19.16 -6.90 3.99
C ASP A 18 -17.65 -6.75 4.14
N GLU A 19 -16.96 -7.88 4.26
CA GLU A 19 -15.52 -7.90 4.42
C GLU A 19 -14.94 -7.61 3.05
N GLU A 20 -14.39 -6.41 2.89
CA GLU A 20 -13.84 -5.92 1.63
C GLU A 20 -12.81 -6.90 1.06
N THR A 21 -13.09 -7.42 -0.12
CA THR A 21 -12.13 -8.16 -0.94
C THR A 21 -11.33 -7.16 -1.78
N THR A 22 -10.04 -7.43 -1.92
CA THR A 22 -9.12 -6.64 -2.73
C THR A 22 -8.59 -7.50 -3.87
N SER A 23 -8.57 -6.97 -5.07
CA SER A 23 -7.91 -7.65 -6.19
C SER A 23 -6.40 -7.64 -5.99
N LEU A 24 -5.81 -8.81 -5.92
CA LEU A 24 -4.40 -9.05 -5.65
C LEU A 24 -3.73 -9.71 -6.86
N LEU A 25 -2.61 -9.17 -7.28
CA LEU A 25 -1.73 -9.81 -8.23
C LEU A 25 -0.79 -10.74 -7.47
N VAL A 26 -0.81 -12.03 -7.82
CA VAL A 26 0.07 -13.07 -7.25
C VAL A 26 1.15 -13.42 -8.27
N PHE A 27 2.41 -13.43 -7.81
CA PHE A 27 3.58 -13.64 -8.65
C PHE A 27 4.71 -14.32 -7.88
N ARG A 28 5.79 -14.69 -8.59
CA ARG A 28 7.05 -15.14 -8.02
C ARG A 28 8.17 -14.18 -8.39
N ALA A 29 9.08 -13.94 -7.46
CA ALA A 29 10.27 -13.12 -7.67
C ALA A 29 11.39 -13.50 -6.70
N GLY A 30 12.56 -13.84 -7.25
CA GLY A 30 13.75 -14.17 -6.48
C GLY A 30 13.68 -15.46 -5.68
N GLY A 31 12.72 -16.34 -5.97
CA GLY A 31 12.53 -17.61 -5.29
C GLY A 31 11.16 -18.25 -5.59
N PRO A 32 10.91 -19.47 -5.09
CA PRO A 32 9.68 -20.21 -5.35
C PRO A 32 8.47 -19.69 -4.56
N GLU A 33 8.68 -18.88 -3.52
CA GLU A 33 7.62 -18.37 -2.66
C GLU A 33 6.70 -17.43 -3.42
N LEU A 34 5.40 -17.57 -3.13
CA LEU A 34 4.39 -16.65 -3.69
C LEU A 34 4.50 -15.27 -3.05
N LYS A 35 4.34 -14.27 -3.88
CA LYS A 35 4.27 -12.87 -3.47
C LYS A 35 3.00 -12.25 -4.01
N ALA A 36 2.49 -11.25 -3.31
CA ALA A 36 1.30 -10.53 -3.74
C ALA A 36 1.46 -9.03 -3.57
N VAL A 37 0.74 -8.31 -4.42
CA VAL A 37 0.59 -6.86 -4.34
C VAL A 37 -0.85 -6.49 -4.72
N PRO A 38 -1.46 -5.47 -4.11
CA PRO A 38 -2.74 -4.95 -4.59
C PRO A 38 -2.66 -4.56 -6.06
N LEU A 39 -3.56 -5.11 -6.88
CA LEU A 39 -3.56 -4.87 -8.32
C LEU A 39 -3.72 -3.38 -8.65
N ALA A 40 -4.44 -2.63 -7.81
CA ALA A 40 -4.64 -1.20 -7.98
C ALA A 40 -3.32 -0.37 -7.96
N LEU A 41 -2.24 -0.89 -7.38
CA LEU A 41 -0.93 -0.25 -7.37
C LEU A 41 -0.14 -0.52 -8.66
N VAL A 42 -0.50 -1.56 -9.40
CA VAL A 42 0.21 -1.98 -10.61
C VAL A 42 -0.41 -1.32 -11.82
N ALA A 43 0.30 -0.41 -12.45
CA ALA A 43 -0.19 0.28 -13.63
C ALA A 43 -0.29 -0.66 -14.84
N ARG A 44 0.67 -1.58 -15.00
CA ARG A 44 0.73 -2.55 -16.11
C ARG A 44 1.53 -3.79 -15.76
N LEU A 45 1.23 -4.86 -16.47
CA LEU A 45 2.03 -6.08 -16.57
C LEU A 45 2.68 -6.07 -17.95
N GLU A 46 4.01 -6.14 -17.99
CA GLU A 46 4.77 -6.06 -19.25
C GLU A 46 5.83 -7.15 -19.31
N GLU A 47 6.28 -7.45 -20.50
CA GLU A 47 7.46 -8.29 -20.76
C GLU A 47 8.48 -7.47 -21.54
N ILE A 48 9.66 -7.27 -20.97
CA ILE A 48 10.74 -6.51 -21.57
C ILE A 48 11.74 -7.47 -22.24
N ASP A 49 12.13 -7.19 -23.48
CA ASP A 49 13.24 -7.90 -24.11
C ASP A 49 14.56 -7.43 -23.49
N MET A 50 15.29 -8.38 -22.93
CA MET A 50 16.56 -8.07 -22.24
C MET A 50 17.63 -7.51 -23.17
N SER A 51 17.51 -7.72 -24.50
CA SER A 51 18.40 -7.09 -25.49
C SER A 51 18.18 -5.59 -25.65
N GLU A 52 17.04 -5.06 -25.20
CA GLU A 52 16.69 -3.63 -25.24
C GLU A 52 17.07 -2.89 -23.96
N THR A 53 17.68 -3.58 -23.00
CA THR A 53 18.08 -2.97 -21.73
C THR A 53 19.48 -2.39 -21.80
N GLU A 54 19.66 -1.28 -21.09
CA GLU A 54 20.95 -0.61 -20.92
C GLU A 54 21.30 -0.50 -19.43
N THR A 55 22.59 -0.41 -19.12
CA THR A 55 23.03 -0.16 -17.74
C THR A 55 23.59 1.24 -17.64
N SER A 56 23.01 2.04 -16.76
CA SER A 56 23.48 3.39 -16.44
C SER A 56 23.62 3.54 -14.93
N HIS A 57 24.78 4.02 -14.47
CA HIS A 57 25.11 4.20 -13.06
C HIS A 57 24.90 2.94 -12.18
N GLY A 58 25.13 1.76 -12.78
CA GLY A 58 24.94 0.48 -12.09
C GLY A 58 23.48 0.00 -12.01
N GLN A 59 22.55 0.72 -12.61
CA GLN A 59 21.13 0.39 -12.66
C GLN A 59 20.74 -0.05 -14.07
N VAL A 60 20.00 -1.14 -14.18
CA VAL A 60 19.44 -1.61 -15.44
C VAL A 60 18.24 -0.76 -15.80
N MET A 61 18.18 -0.28 -17.02
CA MET A 61 17.12 0.59 -17.53
C MET A 61 16.63 0.10 -18.89
N VAL A 62 15.42 0.46 -19.22
CA VAL A 62 14.83 0.26 -20.55
C VAL A 62 14.13 1.52 -21.01
N GLN A 63 14.12 1.76 -22.32
CA GLN A 63 13.32 2.82 -22.90
C GLN A 63 11.85 2.39 -22.87
N TYR A 64 11.03 3.12 -22.10
CA TYR A 64 9.61 2.85 -21.93
C TYR A 64 8.82 4.13 -22.16
N ARG A 65 7.95 4.16 -23.18
CA ARG A 65 7.13 5.33 -23.52
C ARG A 65 7.90 6.64 -23.60
N GLU A 66 9.00 6.65 -24.36
CA GLU A 66 9.87 7.81 -24.58
C GLU A 66 10.67 8.27 -23.34
N GLN A 67 10.64 7.49 -22.26
CA GLN A 67 11.39 7.77 -21.03
C GLN A 67 12.26 6.56 -20.64
N LEU A 68 13.29 6.82 -19.84
CA LEU A 68 14.06 5.76 -19.23
C LEU A 68 13.35 5.25 -17.97
N MET A 69 13.01 3.97 -17.96
CA MET A 69 12.41 3.30 -16.83
C MET A 69 13.43 2.39 -16.15
N PRO A 70 13.76 2.62 -14.88
CA PRO A 70 14.63 1.71 -14.13
C PRO A 70 13.93 0.38 -13.86
N LEU A 71 14.71 -0.70 -13.99
CA LEU A 71 14.29 -2.04 -13.64
C LEU A 71 14.89 -2.43 -12.29
N ILE A 72 14.04 -2.70 -11.32
CA ILE A 72 14.44 -3.02 -9.95
C ILE A 72 14.27 -4.52 -9.71
N PRO A 73 15.35 -5.24 -9.34
CA PRO A 73 15.25 -6.64 -8.95
C PRO A 73 14.56 -6.73 -7.57
N PHE A 74 13.77 -7.78 -7.35
CA PHE A 74 13.08 -7.99 -6.08
C PHE A 74 14.03 -8.08 -4.86
N ALA A 75 15.20 -8.64 -5.06
CA ALA A 75 16.26 -8.73 -4.06
C ALA A 75 17.64 -8.60 -4.74
N ALA A 76 18.66 -8.26 -3.97
CA ALA A 76 20.03 -8.16 -4.49
C ALA A 76 20.56 -9.46 -5.15
N THR A 77 20.02 -10.59 -4.71
CA THR A 77 20.34 -11.92 -5.28
C THR A 77 19.48 -12.31 -6.46
N HIS A 78 18.37 -11.57 -6.71
CA HIS A 78 17.49 -11.81 -7.84
C HIS A 78 18.14 -11.32 -9.13
N LYS A 79 18.45 -12.26 -10.02
CA LYS A 79 19.14 -11.98 -11.28
C LYS A 79 18.13 -11.74 -12.38
N PHE A 80 18.46 -10.81 -13.26
CA PHE A 80 17.76 -10.66 -14.54
C PHE A 80 17.98 -11.90 -15.41
N LYS A 81 17.06 -12.19 -16.29
CA LYS A 81 17.30 -13.17 -17.36
C LYS A 81 18.44 -12.67 -18.24
N GLU A 82 19.31 -13.57 -18.66
CA GLU A 82 20.43 -13.20 -19.53
C GLU A 82 19.98 -12.88 -20.96
N THR A 83 18.88 -13.50 -21.40
CA THR A 83 18.30 -13.32 -22.73
C THR A 83 16.80 -13.56 -22.71
N GLY A 84 16.10 -13.07 -23.74
CA GLY A 84 14.67 -13.24 -23.92
C GLY A 84 13.83 -12.26 -23.11
N ARG A 85 12.59 -12.63 -22.85
CA ARG A 85 11.62 -11.73 -22.22
C ARG A 85 11.59 -11.88 -20.71
N GLN A 86 11.68 -10.75 -20.03
CA GLN A 86 11.61 -10.62 -18.59
C GLN A 86 10.26 -10.03 -18.19
N PRO A 87 9.42 -10.76 -17.42
CA PRO A 87 8.20 -10.18 -16.86
C PRO A 87 8.53 -9.11 -15.84
N ILE A 88 7.78 -8.03 -15.87
CA ILE A 88 7.88 -6.92 -14.93
C ILE A 88 6.51 -6.42 -14.49
N LEU A 89 6.43 -5.91 -13.28
CA LEU A 89 5.30 -5.13 -12.79
C LEU A 89 5.65 -3.66 -12.92
N VAL A 90 4.89 -2.92 -13.71
CA VAL A 90 5.11 -1.48 -13.90
C VAL A 90 4.29 -0.70 -12.90
N PHE A 91 4.99 0.10 -12.11
CA PHE A 91 4.41 1.11 -11.21
C PHE A 91 4.63 2.49 -11.83
N THR A 92 3.61 3.32 -11.81
CA THR A 92 3.68 4.65 -12.43
C THR A 92 3.10 5.69 -11.49
N ASP A 93 3.80 6.80 -11.31
CA ASP A 93 3.28 8.00 -10.71
C ASP A 93 3.60 9.20 -11.62
N ARG A 94 2.55 9.91 -12.05
CA ARG A 94 2.64 11.03 -12.98
C ARG A 94 3.43 10.65 -14.25
N GLU A 95 4.63 11.21 -14.38
CA GLU A 95 5.51 10.99 -15.55
C GLU A 95 6.61 9.94 -15.30
N ARG A 96 6.72 9.40 -14.08
CA ARG A 96 7.76 8.43 -13.74
C ARG A 96 7.20 7.02 -13.72
N SER A 97 7.97 6.09 -14.26
CA SER A 97 7.65 4.66 -14.21
C SER A 97 8.83 3.85 -13.71
N MET A 98 8.55 2.78 -12.98
CA MET A 98 9.51 1.80 -12.48
C MET A 98 9.01 0.40 -12.80
N GLY A 99 9.89 -0.49 -13.26
CA GLY A 99 9.62 -1.90 -13.48
C GLY A 99 10.18 -2.76 -12.34
N LEU A 100 9.33 -3.40 -11.55
CA LEU A 100 9.75 -4.44 -10.61
C LEU A 100 9.91 -5.76 -11.37
N VAL A 101 11.10 -6.31 -11.34
CA VAL A 101 11.43 -7.56 -12.03
C VAL A 101 10.84 -8.73 -11.26
N VAL A 102 10.13 -9.61 -12.00
CA VAL A 102 9.53 -10.82 -11.44
C VAL A 102 9.88 -12.03 -12.28
N ASP A 103 9.83 -13.22 -11.68
CA ASP A 103 10.12 -14.48 -12.41
C ASP A 103 8.89 -14.94 -13.19
N GLU A 104 7.71 -14.86 -12.57
CA GLU A 104 6.45 -15.37 -13.11
C GLU A 104 5.27 -14.62 -12.53
N ILE A 105 4.32 -14.24 -13.38
CA ILE A 105 2.99 -13.80 -12.97
C ILE A 105 2.13 -15.05 -12.85
N VAL A 106 1.58 -15.30 -11.65
CA VAL A 106 0.86 -16.55 -11.36
C VAL A 106 -0.64 -16.37 -11.59
N ASP A 107 -1.26 -15.37 -10.95
CA ASP A 107 -2.71 -15.16 -11.03
C ASP A 107 -3.12 -13.77 -10.54
N ILE A 108 -4.37 -13.41 -10.81
CA ILE A 108 -5.07 -12.29 -10.19
C ILE A 108 -6.23 -12.87 -9.41
N VAL A 109 -6.28 -12.62 -8.11
CA VAL A 109 -7.31 -13.18 -7.23
C VAL A 109 -7.98 -12.07 -6.42
N ASP A 110 -9.27 -12.20 -6.19
CA ASP A 110 -9.99 -11.34 -5.25
C ASP A 110 -10.06 -12.07 -3.92
N ASP A 111 -9.36 -11.53 -2.92
CA ASP A 111 -9.30 -12.12 -1.59
C ASP A 111 -9.18 -11.03 -0.53
N ARG A 112 -9.36 -11.41 0.72
CA ARG A 112 -9.15 -10.53 1.87
C ARG A 112 -7.67 -10.44 2.16
N LEU A 113 -7.17 -9.22 2.19
CA LEU A 113 -5.77 -9.01 2.53
C LEU A 113 -5.63 -8.78 4.03
N LYS A 114 -5.39 -9.87 4.76
CA LYS A 114 -5.10 -9.83 6.19
C LYS A 114 -3.67 -10.30 6.43
N ILE A 115 -2.81 -9.39 6.87
CA ILE A 115 -1.46 -9.75 7.27
C ILE A 115 -1.52 -10.55 8.58
N GLU A 116 -1.06 -11.80 8.53
CA GLU A 116 -1.04 -12.69 9.70
C GLU A 116 0.32 -12.66 10.40
N LEU A 117 1.39 -12.51 9.65
CA LEU A 117 2.75 -12.41 10.15
C LEU A 117 3.42 -11.16 9.59
N THR A 118 3.88 -10.29 10.46
CA THR A 118 4.72 -9.14 10.09
C THR A 118 6.18 -9.57 9.96
N THR A 119 6.95 -8.84 9.14
CA THR A 119 8.37 -9.10 8.92
C THR A 119 9.16 -7.80 8.84
N ASP A 120 10.44 -7.86 9.23
CA ASP A 120 11.39 -6.75 9.05
C ASP A 120 12.23 -6.90 7.78
N ILE A 121 11.87 -7.85 6.90
CA ILE A 121 12.58 -8.05 5.62
C ILE A 121 12.28 -6.86 4.70
N PRO A 122 13.31 -6.14 4.22
CA PRO A 122 13.11 -5.00 3.32
C PRO A 122 12.34 -5.41 2.06
N GLY A 123 11.33 -4.61 1.70
CA GLY A 123 10.47 -4.88 0.54
C GLY A 123 9.28 -5.81 0.82
N LEU A 124 9.11 -6.27 2.06
CA LEU A 124 7.94 -7.04 2.49
C LEU A 124 7.19 -6.31 3.60
N ILE A 125 5.86 -6.37 3.55
CA ILE A 125 4.98 -5.92 4.65
C ILE A 125 4.78 -7.06 5.66
N GLY A 126 4.69 -8.29 5.14
CA GLY A 126 4.42 -9.48 5.94
C GLY A 126 3.87 -10.60 5.08
N SER A 127 3.30 -11.63 5.71
CA SER A 127 2.70 -12.78 5.03
C SER A 127 1.21 -12.89 5.36
N ALA A 128 0.45 -13.30 4.36
CA ALA A 128 -0.99 -13.52 4.42
C ALA A 128 -1.36 -14.88 3.81
N VAL A 129 -2.56 -15.37 4.09
CA VAL A 129 -3.14 -16.50 3.35
C VAL A 129 -3.98 -15.94 2.22
N ILE A 130 -3.53 -16.15 0.97
CA ILE A 130 -4.19 -15.68 -0.25
C ILE A 130 -4.50 -16.89 -1.11
N ALA A 131 -5.77 -17.04 -1.52
CA ALA A 131 -6.27 -18.21 -2.23
C ALA A 131 -5.87 -19.55 -1.57
N GLY A 132 -5.89 -19.59 -0.23
CA GLY A 132 -5.53 -20.74 0.57
C GLY A 132 -4.03 -21.07 0.64
N LYS A 133 -3.15 -20.16 0.21
CA LYS A 133 -1.69 -20.34 0.20
C LYS A 133 -0.99 -19.23 0.99
N ALA A 134 0.06 -19.62 1.73
CA ALA A 134 0.94 -18.65 2.37
C ALA A 134 1.62 -17.80 1.28
N THR A 135 1.49 -16.49 1.37
CA THR A 135 1.93 -15.53 0.34
C THR A 135 2.50 -14.31 1.03
N ASP A 136 3.68 -13.89 0.59
CA ASP A 136 4.33 -12.69 1.09
C ASP A 136 3.73 -11.46 0.41
N VAL A 137 3.38 -10.45 1.18
CA VAL A 137 2.86 -9.18 0.68
C VAL A 137 4.00 -8.19 0.55
N ILE A 138 4.20 -7.66 -0.65
CA ILE A 138 5.31 -6.74 -0.92
C ILE A 138 4.98 -5.31 -0.50
N ASP A 139 6.01 -4.59 -0.10
CA ASP A 139 5.99 -3.14 0.07
C ASP A 139 6.36 -2.45 -1.25
N ALA A 140 5.35 -2.07 -2.04
CA ALA A 140 5.57 -1.35 -3.29
C ALA A 140 6.32 -0.04 -3.09
N GLY A 141 6.09 0.66 -1.97
CA GLY A 141 6.76 1.91 -1.63
C GLY A 141 8.27 1.75 -1.48
N TYR A 142 8.71 0.66 -0.87
CA TYR A 142 10.13 0.33 -0.77
C TYR A 142 10.80 0.25 -2.15
N PHE A 143 10.21 -0.46 -3.11
CA PHE A 143 10.77 -0.60 -4.46
C PHE A 143 10.73 0.72 -5.25
N LEU A 144 9.70 1.52 -5.06
CA LEU A 144 9.62 2.85 -5.68
C LEU A 144 10.78 3.75 -5.22
N THR A 145 11.14 3.72 -3.93
CA THR A 145 12.28 4.48 -3.40
C THR A 145 13.63 3.93 -3.85
N GLN A 146 13.74 2.63 -4.15
CA GLN A 146 14.95 2.05 -4.76
C GLN A 146 15.17 2.55 -6.20
N ALA A 147 14.08 2.75 -6.94
CA ALA A 147 14.14 3.29 -8.30
C ALA A 147 14.50 4.78 -8.32
N PHE A 148 13.92 5.55 -7.42
CA PHE A 148 14.07 6.98 -7.31
C PHE A 148 14.05 7.37 -5.84
N SER A 149 15.19 7.81 -5.32
CA SER A 149 15.31 8.23 -3.92
C SER A 149 14.38 9.40 -3.57
N ASP A 150 13.96 10.14 -4.58
CA ASP A 150 13.06 11.30 -4.50
C ASP A 150 11.64 11.00 -5.02
N TRP A 151 11.24 9.72 -5.17
CA TRP A 151 9.92 9.35 -5.72
C TRP A 151 8.77 10.06 -5.01
N PHE A 152 8.83 10.12 -3.69
CA PHE A 152 7.85 10.78 -2.85
C PHE A 152 8.27 12.19 -2.40
N GLY A 153 9.42 12.68 -2.83
CA GLY A 153 10.07 13.88 -2.27
C GLY A 153 10.59 14.89 -3.28
N SER A 154 10.08 14.96 -4.52
CA SER A 154 10.57 15.97 -5.44
C SER A 154 9.53 17.02 -5.79
N ALA A 155 9.96 18.23 -5.74
CA ALA A 155 9.50 19.50 -6.26
C ALA A 155 8.89 20.47 -5.25
N ASP A 156 8.12 20.03 -4.24
CA ASP A 156 7.50 20.98 -3.30
C ASP A 156 8.21 21.09 -1.94
N SER A 157 9.14 20.15 -1.63
CA SER A 157 9.85 20.16 -0.34
C SER A 157 10.83 21.34 -0.20
N ALA A 158 11.41 21.81 -1.30
CA ALA A 158 12.38 22.90 -1.28
C ALA A 158 11.76 24.30 -1.06
N GLU A 159 10.51 24.51 -1.47
CA GLU A 159 9.78 25.76 -1.22
C GLU A 159 9.06 25.78 0.14
N ILE A 160 8.88 24.61 0.75
CA ILE A 160 8.11 24.44 2.00
C ILE A 160 9.02 24.42 3.23
N GLU A 161 10.29 24.02 3.10
CA GLU A 161 11.29 24.09 4.20
C GLU A 161 11.60 25.52 4.64
N SER A 162 11.31 26.53 3.81
CA SER A 162 11.59 27.92 4.14
C SER A 162 10.50 28.62 4.97
N ALA A 163 9.34 28.01 5.20
CA ALA A 163 8.21 28.69 5.85
C ALA A 163 7.91 28.27 7.28
N SER A 164 8.39 27.11 7.74
CA SER A 164 8.22 26.71 9.16
C SER A 164 9.22 25.62 9.55
N GLY A 165 10.07 25.89 10.52
CA GLY A 165 11.15 25.01 11.00
C GLY A 165 10.68 23.73 11.73
N GLY A 166 9.66 23.02 11.24
CA GLY A 166 9.18 21.76 11.78
C GLY A 166 8.68 20.83 10.66
N ARG A 167 8.90 19.52 10.82
CA ARG A 167 8.30 18.51 9.93
C ARG A 167 6.79 18.62 10.01
N ARG A 168 6.11 18.63 8.85
CA ARG A 168 4.65 18.61 8.78
C ARG A 168 4.11 17.31 9.39
N ARG A 169 3.02 17.42 10.15
CA ARG A 169 2.42 16.30 10.86
C ARG A 169 1.17 15.82 10.14
N ALA A 170 1.17 14.54 9.77
CA ALA A 170 0.02 13.87 9.16
C ALA A 170 -0.61 12.90 10.15
N LEU A 171 -1.93 12.92 10.26
CA LEU A 171 -2.71 11.92 10.95
C LEU A 171 -3.35 11.00 9.90
N LEU A 172 -3.02 9.73 9.96
CA LEU A 172 -3.60 8.67 9.12
C LEU A 172 -4.55 7.83 9.98
N ILE A 173 -5.81 7.72 9.57
CA ILE A 173 -6.83 6.95 10.27
C ILE A 173 -7.41 5.94 9.30
N ASP A 174 -7.25 4.67 9.60
CA ASP A 174 -7.73 3.57 8.78
C ASP A 174 -7.83 2.33 9.66
N ASP A 175 -8.93 1.59 9.64
CA ASP A 175 -9.10 0.42 10.48
C ASP A 175 -8.33 -0.79 9.95
N SER A 176 -7.98 -0.79 8.65
CA SER A 176 -7.15 -1.80 8.02
C SER A 176 -5.67 -1.64 8.38
N PRO A 177 -5.05 -2.60 9.08
CA PRO A 177 -3.61 -2.59 9.33
C PRO A 177 -2.79 -2.55 8.03
N PHE A 178 -3.33 -3.14 6.97
CA PHE A 178 -2.68 -3.16 5.65
C PHE A 178 -2.52 -1.75 5.09
N PHE A 179 -3.60 -0.98 4.99
CA PHE A 179 -3.53 0.37 4.44
C PHE A 179 -2.71 1.31 5.33
N ARG A 180 -2.81 1.17 6.67
CA ARG A 180 -1.93 1.92 7.58
C ARG A 180 -0.45 1.62 7.32
N ASN A 181 -0.09 0.33 7.20
CA ASN A 181 1.29 -0.09 6.95
C ASN A 181 1.78 0.25 5.54
N LEU A 182 0.88 0.37 4.59
CA LEU A 182 1.20 0.81 3.23
C LEU A 182 1.39 2.33 3.16
N LEU A 183 0.44 3.09 3.70
CA LEU A 183 0.41 4.54 3.52
C LEU A 183 1.36 5.30 4.47
N ALA A 184 1.55 4.83 5.72
CA ALA A 184 2.40 5.54 6.67
C ALA A 184 3.88 5.65 6.22
N PRO A 185 4.54 4.60 5.71
CA PRO A 185 5.88 4.74 5.13
C PRO A 185 5.92 5.66 3.92
N LEU A 186 4.95 5.60 3.02
CA LEU A 186 4.87 6.45 1.83
C LEU A 186 4.79 7.93 2.21
N LEU A 187 3.93 8.27 3.15
CA LEU A 187 3.80 9.63 3.67
C LEU A 187 5.09 10.08 4.40
N SER A 188 5.73 9.17 5.14
CA SER A 188 6.99 9.47 5.84
C SER A 188 8.12 9.80 4.87
N VAL A 189 8.22 9.06 3.76
CA VAL A 189 9.19 9.34 2.68
C VAL A 189 8.86 10.65 1.98
N ALA A 190 7.56 11.00 1.85
CA ALA A 190 7.11 12.30 1.35
C ALA A 190 7.38 13.49 2.33
N GLY A 191 8.10 13.24 3.43
CA GLY A 191 8.52 14.27 4.38
C GLY A 191 7.54 14.54 5.51
N TRP A 192 6.47 13.77 5.65
CA TRP A 192 5.50 13.90 6.72
C TRP A 192 5.92 13.15 7.98
N GLN A 193 5.68 13.73 9.15
CA GLN A 193 5.69 12.99 10.41
C GLN A 193 4.32 12.35 10.61
N VAL A 194 4.23 11.04 10.39
CA VAL A 194 2.96 10.32 10.37
C VAL A 194 2.62 9.75 11.73
N THR A 195 1.40 10.00 12.18
CA THR A 195 0.75 9.28 13.29
C THR A 195 -0.36 8.44 12.69
N ALA A 196 -0.25 7.12 12.76
CA ALA A 196 -1.23 6.20 12.23
C ALA A 196 -2.11 5.62 13.36
N LEU A 197 -3.42 5.71 13.22
CA LEU A 197 -4.41 5.25 14.18
C LEU A 197 -5.42 4.32 13.51
N GLN A 198 -6.00 3.43 14.29
CA GLN A 198 -6.96 2.44 13.79
C GLN A 198 -8.43 2.89 13.88
N SER A 199 -8.71 4.01 14.54
CA SER A 199 -10.08 4.46 14.73
C SER A 199 -10.20 5.98 14.88
N ALA A 200 -11.36 6.50 14.49
CA ALA A 200 -11.72 7.90 14.68
C ALA A 200 -11.76 8.30 16.17
N GLN A 201 -12.14 7.39 17.07
CA GLN A 201 -12.19 7.62 18.51
C GLN A 201 -10.80 7.90 19.10
N GLU A 202 -9.79 7.16 18.66
CA GLU A 202 -8.40 7.42 19.05
C GLU A 202 -7.94 8.80 18.58
N ALA A 203 -8.30 9.18 17.36
CA ALA A 203 -7.98 10.48 16.79
C ALA A 203 -8.63 11.64 17.57
N LEU A 204 -9.91 11.53 17.92
CA LEU A 204 -10.60 12.51 18.76
C LEU A 204 -9.96 12.61 20.14
N SER A 205 -9.59 11.48 20.72
CA SER A 205 -8.90 11.43 22.01
C SER A 205 -7.53 12.14 21.98
N MET A 206 -6.81 12.05 20.87
CA MET A 206 -5.54 12.77 20.67
C MET A 206 -5.76 14.27 20.50
N ARG A 207 -6.79 14.68 19.73
CA ARG A 207 -7.19 16.09 19.60
C ARG A 207 -7.51 16.70 20.96
N ASP A 208 -8.30 16.01 21.76
CA ASP A 208 -8.74 16.49 23.09
C ASP A 208 -7.56 16.64 24.08
N LYS A 209 -6.45 15.94 23.81
CA LYS A 209 -5.16 16.08 24.51
C LYS A 209 -4.27 17.17 23.90
N GLY A 210 -4.77 17.93 22.93
CA GLY A 210 -4.04 19.06 22.32
C GLY A 210 -3.09 18.64 21.17
N ALA A 211 -3.21 17.45 20.61
CA ALA A 211 -2.45 17.09 19.43
C ALA A 211 -2.95 17.89 18.20
N ALA A 212 -2.02 18.46 17.44
CA ALA A 212 -2.30 19.20 16.22
C ALA A 212 -1.65 18.48 15.02
N PHE A 213 -2.32 18.52 13.88
CA PHE A 213 -1.87 17.95 12.62
C PHE A 213 -2.11 18.93 11.50
N ASP A 214 -1.21 18.94 10.50
CA ASP A 214 -1.33 19.81 9.32
C ASP A 214 -2.28 19.18 8.29
N VAL A 215 -2.36 17.84 8.26
CA VAL A 215 -3.27 17.09 7.39
C VAL A 215 -3.83 15.88 8.13
N ILE A 216 -5.08 15.56 7.82
CA ILE A 216 -5.75 14.33 8.28
C ILE A 216 -6.19 13.55 7.04
N ILE A 217 -5.78 12.30 6.98
CA ILE A 217 -6.17 11.33 5.96
C ILE A 217 -6.97 10.26 6.69
N SER A 218 -8.22 10.06 6.31
CA SER A 218 -9.12 9.10 6.96
C SER A 218 -9.77 8.21 5.92
N ASP A 219 -9.82 6.92 6.22
CA ASP A 219 -10.78 6.04 5.56
C ASP A 219 -12.21 6.53 5.81
N ILE A 220 -13.09 6.24 4.86
CA ILE A 220 -14.51 6.59 4.94
C ILE A 220 -15.26 5.54 5.75
N GLU A 221 -14.98 4.26 5.51
CA GLU A 221 -15.71 3.14 6.09
C GLU A 221 -14.96 2.51 7.26
N MET A 222 -15.17 3.04 8.46
CA MET A 222 -14.56 2.52 9.68
C MET A 222 -15.62 2.07 10.68
N PRO A 223 -15.35 1.02 11.48
CA PRO A 223 -16.25 0.60 12.55
C PRO A 223 -16.47 1.68 13.59
N GLY A 224 -17.72 1.88 13.97
CA GLY A 224 -18.13 2.80 15.03
C GLY A 224 -18.38 4.23 14.56
N MET A 225 -17.38 4.94 14.07
CA MET A 225 -17.50 6.28 13.52
C MET A 225 -16.86 6.33 12.15
N ASN A 226 -17.63 6.62 11.11
CA ASN A 226 -17.10 6.73 9.75
C ASN A 226 -16.33 8.03 9.51
N GLY A 227 -15.57 8.09 8.41
CA GLY A 227 -14.70 9.23 8.11
C GLY A 227 -15.45 10.55 7.92
N PHE A 228 -16.70 10.53 7.43
CA PHE A 228 -17.51 11.74 7.29
C PHE A 228 -18.00 12.26 8.64
N GLU A 229 -18.43 11.37 9.54
CA GLU A 229 -18.82 11.72 10.90
C GLU A 229 -17.63 12.29 11.66
N PHE A 230 -16.46 11.65 11.54
CA PHE A 230 -15.21 12.14 12.12
C PHE A 230 -14.86 13.53 11.61
N ALA A 231 -14.89 13.77 10.30
CA ALA A 231 -14.61 15.08 9.73
C ALA A 231 -15.57 16.17 10.25
N ASN A 232 -16.84 15.83 10.45
CA ASN A 232 -17.83 16.74 11.04
C ASN A 232 -17.51 17.06 12.50
N GLU A 233 -17.09 16.06 13.29
CA GLU A 233 -16.73 16.28 14.71
C GLU A 233 -15.44 17.11 14.85
N VAL A 234 -14.46 16.91 13.96
CA VAL A 234 -13.24 17.75 13.93
C VAL A 234 -13.60 19.20 13.62
N ARG A 235 -14.49 19.46 12.66
CA ARG A 235 -14.92 20.82 12.29
C ARG A 235 -15.74 21.53 13.35
N ARG A 236 -16.49 20.78 14.18
CA ARG A 236 -17.29 21.34 15.28
C ARG A 236 -16.48 21.71 16.51
N GLY A 237 -15.33 21.08 16.68
CA GLY A 237 -14.48 21.27 17.86
C GLY A 237 -13.30 22.21 17.64
N GLY A 238 -13.16 22.83 16.43
CA GLY A 238 -12.09 23.76 16.06
C GLY A 238 -12.53 25.22 16.12
#